data_d4d00955ab6678634a9e5da5a30da19e
#
_entry.id   d4d00955ab6678634a9e5da5a30da19e
#
_cell.length_a   1.000
_cell.length_b   1.000
_cell.length_c   1.000
_cell.angle_alpha   90.00
_cell.angle_beta   90.00
_cell.angle_gamma   90.00
#
_symmetry.space_group_name_H-M   'P 1'
#
loop_
_entity.id
_entity.type
_entity.pdbx_description
1 polymer ?
#
loop_
_entity_poly.entity_id
_entity_poly.type
_entity_poly.pdbx_seq_one_letter_code
_entity_poly.pdbx_strand_id
1 'polypeptide(L)'
;EDLPIPFSAIATDVHAEKEIVFDSGCLFDAIRASISLPSFFRPVHKKDMVLMDGGILNPLPINRVQRFPGDRVIAVDVNAQALEETASSPRPEPSATDGISIFKEWWRKTFFSGHPDENLKEEPNYNYYNSLLQASHMMIRRISQLSVEIYKPDLLIEVPAAAYGVLEFYHSHEIIEMGRRAAITALDRNDRLHRNWRFWK
;
A
#
# COMPACT_ATOMS: atom_id res chain seq x y z
N GLU A 1 -11.94 -2.86 20.96
CA GLU A 1 -11.78 -2.57 22.41
C GLU A 1 -11.16 -3.76 23.15
N ASP A 2 -11.37 -5.00 22.65
CA ASP A 2 -10.82 -6.21 23.26
C ASP A 2 -9.37 -6.52 22.83
N LEU A 3 -8.77 -5.66 22.01
CA LEU A 3 -7.39 -5.84 21.55
C LEU A 3 -6.41 -5.43 22.66
N PRO A 4 -5.34 -6.20 22.88
CA PRO A 4 -4.32 -5.90 23.88
C PRO A 4 -3.46 -4.68 23.56
N ILE A 5 -3.47 -4.26 22.29
CA ILE A 5 -2.76 -3.08 21.77
C ILE A 5 -3.77 -2.17 21.09
N PRO A 6 -3.74 -0.84 21.33
CA PRO A 6 -4.58 0.11 20.63
C PRO A 6 -4.43 -0.04 19.11
N PHE A 7 -5.55 -0.08 18.41
CA PHE A 7 -5.61 -0.25 16.97
C PHE A 7 -6.52 0.80 16.36
N SER A 8 -6.10 1.36 15.23
CA SER A 8 -6.93 2.25 14.42
C SER A 8 -6.86 1.83 12.96
N ALA A 9 -8.01 1.82 12.28
CA ALA A 9 -8.09 1.65 10.83
C ALA A 9 -8.69 2.92 10.21
N ILE A 10 -8.23 3.25 9.01
CA ILE A 10 -8.64 4.45 8.29
C ILE A 10 -9.45 4.05 7.06
N ALA A 11 -10.58 4.75 6.85
CA ALA A 11 -11.34 4.68 5.61
C ALA A 11 -11.65 6.09 5.10
N THR A 12 -12.08 6.19 3.86
CA THR A 12 -12.51 7.43 3.23
C THR A 12 -14.02 7.39 3.00
N ASP A 13 -14.76 8.36 3.56
CA ASP A 13 -16.15 8.61 3.16
C ASP A 13 -16.14 9.46 1.89
N VAL A 14 -16.52 8.83 0.77
CA VAL A 14 -16.49 9.52 -0.54
C VAL A 14 -17.63 10.52 -0.73
N HIS A 15 -18.70 10.43 0.06
CA HIS A 15 -19.77 11.42 0.02
C HIS A 15 -19.41 12.71 0.77
N ALA A 16 -18.79 12.55 1.94
CA ALA A 16 -18.38 13.68 2.75
C ALA A 16 -16.96 14.17 2.46
N GLU A 17 -16.23 13.47 1.56
CA GLU A 17 -14.84 13.75 1.16
C GLU A 17 -13.90 13.87 2.36
N LYS A 18 -14.04 12.96 3.35
CA LYS A 18 -13.28 13.02 4.58
C LYS A 18 -12.80 11.66 5.07
N GLU A 19 -11.76 11.71 5.85
CA GLU A 19 -11.21 10.55 6.55
C GLU A 19 -12.14 10.11 7.69
N ILE A 20 -12.34 8.80 7.81
CA ILE A 20 -13.04 8.16 8.92
C ILE A 20 -12.04 7.28 9.66
N VAL A 21 -11.92 7.51 10.96
CA VAL A 21 -11.05 6.73 11.86
C VAL A 21 -11.90 5.74 12.63
N PHE A 22 -11.55 4.46 12.55
CA PHE A 22 -12.11 3.39 13.34
C PHE A 22 -11.13 3.02 14.45
N ASP A 23 -11.37 3.47 15.65
CA ASP A 23 -10.61 3.17 16.88
C ASP A 23 -11.42 2.32 17.87
N SER A 24 -12.67 2.05 17.55
CA SER A 24 -13.62 1.30 18.37
C SER A 24 -14.66 0.58 17.51
N GLY A 25 -15.34 -0.41 18.10
CA GLY A 25 -16.39 -1.19 17.46
C GLY A 25 -15.88 -2.50 16.85
N CYS A 26 -16.55 -3.00 15.80
CA CYS A 26 -16.20 -4.26 15.18
C CYS A 26 -14.93 -4.14 14.32
N LEU A 27 -13.89 -4.88 14.69
CA LEU A 27 -12.60 -4.91 14.00
C LEU A 27 -12.74 -5.31 12.52
N PHE A 28 -13.56 -6.32 12.23
CA PHE A 28 -13.74 -6.79 10.85
C PHE A 28 -14.42 -5.75 9.96
N ASP A 29 -15.36 -4.97 10.50
CA ASP A 29 -15.99 -3.87 9.78
C ASP A 29 -14.98 -2.77 9.46
N ALA A 30 -14.15 -2.43 10.44
CA ALA A 30 -13.08 -1.44 10.28
C ALA A 30 -12.08 -1.86 9.20
N ILE A 31 -11.56 -3.10 9.28
CA ILE A 31 -10.65 -3.66 8.27
C ILE A 31 -11.32 -3.69 6.91
N ARG A 32 -12.58 -4.21 6.82
CA ARG A 32 -13.31 -4.31 5.55
C ARG A 32 -13.51 -2.95 4.87
N ALA A 33 -13.78 -1.90 5.65
CA ALA A 33 -13.87 -0.54 5.12
C ALA A 33 -12.49 -0.03 4.65
N SER A 34 -11.46 -0.23 5.47
CA SER A 34 -10.09 0.25 5.23
C SER A 34 -9.44 -0.35 3.97
N ILE A 35 -9.77 -1.60 3.61
CA ILE A 35 -9.22 -2.29 2.43
C ILE A 35 -10.11 -2.18 1.19
N SER A 36 -11.15 -1.32 1.19
CA SER A 36 -12.09 -1.18 0.07
C SER A 36 -11.50 -0.39 -1.08
N LEU A 37 -10.45 -0.94 -1.70
CA LEU A 37 -9.77 -0.35 -2.85
C LEU A 37 -10.75 -0.09 -4.00
N PRO A 38 -10.79 1.14 -4.56
CA PRO A 38 -11.56 1.45 -5.74
C PRO A 38 -11.25 0.50 -6.89
N SER A 39 -12.25 0.11 -7.65
CA SER A 39 -12.18 -0.84 -8.78
C SER A 39 -11.88 -2.30 -8.43
N PHE A 40 -11.45 -2.62 -7.19
CA PHE A 40 -11.19 -3.99 -6.75
C PHE A 40 -12.26 -4.51 -5.80
N PHE A 41 -12.68 -3.70 -4.84
CA PHE A 41 -13.68 -4.09 -3.85
C PHE A 41 -14.90 -3.16 -3.91
N ARG A 42 -16.05 -3.73 -3.57
CA ARG A 42 -17.25 -2.91 -3.41
C ARG A 42 -17.10 -1.99 -2.20
N PRO A 43 -17.49 -0.71 -2.31
CA PRO A 43 -17.55 0.18 -1.17
C PRO A 43 -18.42 -0.38 -0.04
N VAL A 44 -18.11 0.01 1.18
CA VAL A 44 -18.91 -0.36 2.36
C VAL A 44 -19.93 0.73 2.62
N HIS A 45 -21.21 0.37 2.59
CA HIS A 45 -22.28 1.28 2.95
C HIS A 45 -22.56 1.17 4.45
N LYS A 46 -22.41 2.26 5.20
CA LYS A 46 -22.68 2.31 6.64
C LYS A 46 -23.43 3.59 6.99
N LYS A 47 -24.73 3.44 7.32
CA LYS A 47 -25.66 4.58 7.46
C LYS A 47 -25.65 5.44 6.18
N ASP A 48 -25.36 6.74 6.31
CA ASP A 48 -25.32 7.69 5.18
C ASP A 48 -23.91 7.80 4.53
N MET A 49 -22.96 6.96 4.94
CA MET A 49 -21.59 6.96 4.44
C MET A 49 -21.37 5.90 3.38
N VAL A 50 -20.54 6.24 2.39
CA VAL A 50 -19.98 5.30 1.41
C VAL A 50 -18.49 5.24 1.62
N LEU A 51 -18.01 4.16 2.23
CA LEU A 51 -16.65 4.00 2.68
C LEU A 51 -15.80 3.25 1.65
N MET A 52 -14.66 3.82 1.34
CA MET A 52 -13.60 3.23 0.53
C MET A 52 -12.28 3.22 1.30
N ASP A 53 -11.24 2.68 0.68
CA ASP A 53 -9.90 2.59 1.24
C ASP A 53 -9.40 3.93 1.80
N GLY A 54 -8.81 3.88 2.99
CA GLY A 54 -8.27 5.06 3.65
C GLY A 54 -7.07 5.67 2.92
N GLY A 55 -6.35 4.85 2.15
CA GLY A 55 -5.20 5.29 1.36
C GLY A 55 -5.52 6.32 0.28
N ILE A 56 -6.80 6.55 -0.03
CA ILE A 56 -7.22 7.63 -0.94
C ILE A 56 -6.85 9.00 -0.36
N LEU A 57 -7.07 9.22 0.94
CA LEU A 57 -6.82 10.50 1.62
C LEU A 57 -5.61 10.46 2.56
N ASN A 58 -5.36 9.31 3.19
CA ASN A 58 -4.30 9.16 4.19
C ASN A 58 -3.61 7.79 4.08
N PRO A 59 -2.76 7.59 3.08
CA PRO A 59 -2.12 6.30 2.82
C PRO A 59 -1.07 5.93 3.88
N LEU A 60 -0.54 6.92 4.60
CA LEU A 60 0.43 6.73 5.67
C LEU A 60 0.00 7.56 6.89
N PRO A 61 -0.90 7.02 7.75
CA PRO A 61 -1.62 7.78 8.76
C PRO A 61 -0.80 8.04 10.03
N ILE A 62 0.40 8.62 9.91
CA ILE A 62 1.29 8.97 11.03
C ILE A 62 0.61 9.93 12.00
N ASN A 63 -0.26 10.81 11.51
CA ASN A 63 -1.04 11.77 12.27
C ASN A 63 -2.08 11.14 13.22
N ARG A 64 -2.33 9.83 13.09
CA ARG A 64 -3.31 9.11 13.92
C ARG A 64 -2.65 8.33 15.06
N VAL A 65 -1.33 8.26 15.07
CA VAL A 65 -0.59 7.61 16.16
C VAL A 65 -0.56 8.54 17.38
N GLN A 66 -1.07 8.05 18.52
CA GLN A 66 -0.92 8.76 19.79
C GLN A 66 0.55 8.69 20.22
N ARG A 67 1.11 9.85 20.57
CA ARG A 67 2.49 9.97 21.03
C ARG A 67 2.50 10.38 22.50
N PHE A 68 3.24 9.62 23.31
CA PHE A 68 3.57 9.98 24.67
C PHE A 68 5.05 10.38 24.78
N PRO A 69 5.45 11.16 25.81
CA PRO A 69 6.85 11.49 26.01
C PRO A 69 7.73 10.23 26.11
N GLY A 70 8.71 10.11 25.23
CA GLY A 70 9.60 8.94 25.15
C GLY A 70 9.20 7.89 24.11
N ASP A 71 8.01 7.96 23.54
CA ASP A 71 7.58 7.05 22.47
C ASP A 71 8.33 7.35 21.17
N ARG A 72 8.46 6.29 20.38
CA ARG A 72 8.98 6.38 19.02
C ARG A 72 7.94 5.94 18.01
N VAL A 73 7.84 6.68 16.91
CA VAL A 73 6.94 6.36 15.82
C VAL A 73 7.72 5.70 14.70
N ILE A 74 7.32 4.47 14.38
CA ILE A 74 7.82 3.72 13.23
C ILE A 74 6.74 3.79 12.15
N ALA A 75 7.10 4.29 10.99
CA ALA A 75 6.22 4.31 9.81
C ALA A 75 6.72 3.28 8.79
N VAL A 76 5.78 2.54 8.19
CA VAL A 76 6.08 1.59 7.11
C VAL A 76 5.34 2.09 5.86
N ASP A 77 6.09 2.63 4.90
CA ASP A 77 5.55 3.06 3.60
C ASP A 77 5.67 1.92 2.58
N VAL A 78 4.54 1.30 2.26
CA VAL A 78 4.43 0.23 1.26
C VAL A 78 4.24 0.77 -0.17
N ASN A 79 4.19 2.09 -0.33
CA ASN A 79 4.06 2.78 -1.62
C ASN A 79 5.37 3.42 -2.07
N ALA A 80 6.49 3.07 -1.42
CA ALA A 80 7.79 3.64 -1.72
C ALA A 80 8.25 3.34 -3.16
N GLN A 81 9.09 4.21 -3.70
CA GLN A 81 9.71 3.97 -5.00
C GLN A 81 10.78 2.89 -4.88
N ALA A 82 10.84 1.97 -5.85
CA ALA A 82 11.97 1.05 -5.92
C ALA A 82 13.26 1.85 -6.11
N LEU A 83 14.22 1.65 -5.21
CA LEU A 83 15.59 2.12 -5.44
C LEU A 83 16.17 1.34 -6.61
N GLU A 84 16.93 1.98 -7.50
CA GLU A 84 17.50 1.36 -8.71
C GLU A 84 18.27 0.06 -8.43
N GLU A 85 18.85 -0.09 -7.23
CA GLU A 85 19.56 -1.30 -6.81
C GLU A 85 18.65 -2.52 -6.59
N THR A 86 17.35 -2.35 -6.35
CA THR A 86 16.39 -3.46 -6.16
C THR A 86 15.66 -3.84 -7.43
N ALA A 87 15.78 -3.07 -8.50
CA ALA A 87 15.16 -3.35 -9.81
C ALA A 87 15.82 -4.52 -10.58
N SER A 88 16.96 -5.03 -10.11
CA SER A 88 17.75 -6.08 -10.79
C SER A 88 17.37 -7.52 -10.39
N SER A 89 16.41 -7.74 -9.50
CA SER A 89 15.89 -9.08 -9.24
C SER A 89 14.96 -9.48 -10.38
N PRO A 90 15.24 -10.57 -11.12
CA PRO A 90 14.35 -11.03 -12.19
C PRO A 90 12.97 -11.32 -11.58
N ARG A 91 11.94 -10.66 -12.11
CA ARG A 91 10.55 -10.97 -11.77
C ARG A 91 10.30 -12.44 -12.10
N PRO A 92 9.81 -13.28 -11.17
CA PRO A 92 9.46 -14.66 -11.52
C PRO A 92 8.46 -14.63 -12.68
N GLU A 93 8.77 -15.34 -13.78
CA GLU A 93 7.83 -15.52 -14.88
C GLU A 93 6.56 -16.22 -14.34
N PRO A 94 5.35 -15.71 -14.60
CA PRO A 94 4.13 -16.38 -14.18
C PRO A 94 4.04 -17.74 -14.87
N SER A 95 3.97 -18.83 -14.09
CA SER A 95 3.77 -20.15 -14.63
C SER A 95 2.42 -20.21 -15.35
N ALA A 96 2.40 -20.76 -16.57
CA ALA A 96 1.25 -20.79 -17.47
C ALA A 96 0.03 -21.62 -16.97
N THR A 97 0.08 -22.12 -15.73
CA THR A 97 -0.89 -23.08 -15.18
C THR A 97 -1.78 -22.51 -14.06
N ASP A 98 -1.56 -21.27 -13.63
CA ASP A 98 -2.30 -20.72 -12.50
C ASP A 98 -3.62 -20.11 -12.96
N GLY A 99 -4.73 -20.48 -12.29
CA GLY A 99 -6.08 -19.94 -12.57
C GLY A 99 -6.16 -18.40 -12.56
N ILE A 100 -5.15 -17.74 -11.99
CA ILE A 100 -4.98 -16.29 -11.98
C ILE A 100 -4.49 -15.76 -13.34
N SER A 101 -3.69 -16.51 -14.07
CA SER A 101 -3.28 -16.13 -15.45
C SER A 101 -4.48 -16.15 -16.39
N ILE A 102 -5.38 -17.14 -16.22
CA ILE A 102 -6.65 -17.26 -16.95
C ILE A 102 -7.57 -16.10 -16.58
N PHE A 103 -7.65 -15.72 -15.31
CA PHE A 103 -8.45 -14.56 -14.85
C PHE A 103 -7.88 -13.24 -15.36
N LYS A 104 -6.55 -13.05 -15.34
CA LYS A 104 -5.88 -11.86 -15.93
C LYS A 104 -6.15 -11.77 -17.44
N GLU A 105 -6.10 -12.89 -18.14
CA GLU A 105 -6.34 -12.92 -19.58
C GLU A 105 -7.81 -12.73 -19.94
N TRP A 106 -8.73 -13.34 -19.17
CA TRP A 106 -10.16 -13.11 -19.29
C TRP A 106 -10.50 -11.64 -18.98
N TRP A 107 -9.96 -11.08 -17.90
CA TRP A 107 -10.12 -9.67 -17.52
C TRP A 107 -9.58 -8.73 -18.59
N ARG A 108 -8.38 -9.01 -19.10
CA ARG A 108 -7.78 -8.26 -20.20
C ARG A 108 -8.65 -8.30 -21.46
N LYS A 109 -9.14 -9.48 -21.85
CA LYS A 109 -10.04 -9.65 -23.02
C LYS A 109 -11.39 -8.96 -22.83
N THR A 110 -11.97 -9.01 -21.64
CA THR A 110 -13.32 -8.49 -21.38
C THR A 110 -13.37 -6.96 -21.30
N PHE A 111 -12.35 -6.34 -20.73
CA PHE A 111 -12.32 -4.90 -20.49
C PHE A 111 -11.35 -4.12 -21.39
N PHE A 112 -10.50 -4.78 -22.14
CA PHE A 112 -9.44 -4.17 -22.94
C PHE A 112 -9.39 -4.66 -24.39
N SER A 113 -10.48 -5.10 -24.97
CA SER A 113 -10.59 -5.47 -26.39
C SER A 113 -10.56 -4.25 -27.31
N GLY A 114 -9.44 -3.52 -27.29
CA GLY A 114 -9.03 -2.65 -28.39
C GLY A 114 -8.03 -3.42 -29.24
N HIS A 115 -8.19 -3.40 -30.56
CA HIS A 115 -7.34 -4.13 -31.51
C HIS A 115 -5.85 -3.91 -31.22
N PRO A 116 -5.04 -4.99 -31.12
CA PRO A 116 -3.59 -4.83 -31.07
C PRO A 116 -3.13 -4.37 -32.47
N ASP A 117 -2.60 -3.17 -32.53
CA ASP A 117 -1.85 -2.70 -33.69
C ASP A 117 -0.46 -3.36 -33.63
N GLU A 118 -0.21 -4.35 -34.50
CA GLU A 118 0.96 -5.24 -34.48
C GLU A 118 2.30 -4.56 -34.77
N ASN A 119 2.34 -3.23 -34.95
CA ASN A 119 3.52 -2.49 -35.40
C ASN A 119 4.07 -1.45 -34.44
N LEU A 120 3.58 -1.34 -33.20
CA LEU A 120 4.15 -0.44 -32.21
C LEU A 120 5.18 -1.18 -31.35
N LYS A 121 6.46 -0.76 -31.43
CA LYS A 121 7.50 -1.09 -30.44
C LYS A 121 6.89 -0.92 -29.06
N GLU A 122 7.23 -1.79 -28.10
CA GLU A 122 6.74 -1.85 -26.71
C GLU A 122 6.85 -0.49 -25.98
N GLU A 123 6.04 0.46 -26.39
CA GLU A 123 5.74 1.62 -25.56
C GLU A 123 4.81 1.18 -24.44
N PRO A 124 5.00 1.65 -23.19
CA PRO A 124 4.08 1.32 -22.08
C PRO A 124 2.66 1.63 -22.56
N ASN A 125 1.80 0.61 -22.50
CA ASN A 125 0.43 0.69 -23.04
C ASN A 125 -0.39 1.69 -22.21
N TYR A 126 -0.29 2.99 -22.55
CA TYR A 126 -1.01 4.11 -21.94
C TYR A 126 -2.49 4.09 -22.36
N ASN A 127 -3.22 3.02 -22.04
CA ASN A 127 -4.67 3.09 -22.12
C ASN A 127 -5.22 3.96 -20.99
N TYR A 128 -6.44 4.48 -21.17
CA TYR A 128 -7.09 5.36 -20.21
C TYR A 128 -7.08 4.81 -18.76
N TYR A 129 -7.34 3.51 -18.58
CA TYR A 129 -7.39 2.87 -17.27
C TYR A 129 -6.00 2.79 -16.61
N ASN A 130 -4.98 2.38 -17.36
CA ASN A 130 -3.61 2.32 -16.85
C ASN A 130 -3.08 3.70 -16.46
N SER A 131 -3.41 4.73 -17.28
CA SER A 131 -3.04 6.11 -16.97
C SER A 131 -3.71 6.61 -15.69
N LEU A 132 -4.99 6.27 -15.47
CA LEU A 132 -5.71 6.62 -14.24
C LEU A 132 -5.12 5.93 -13.01
N LEU A 133 -4.82 4.62 -13.11
CA LEU A 133 -4.17 3.88 -12.01
C LEU A 133 -2.80 4.45 -11.70
N GLN A 134 -1.99 4.75 -12.72
CA GLN A 134 -0.67 5.34 -12.53
C GLN A 134 -0.75 6.72 -11.89
N ALA A 135 -1.67 7.57 -12.34
CA ALA A 135 -1.91 8.87 -11.73
C ALA A 135 -2.33 8.73 -10.25
N SER A 136 -3.23 7.78 -9.95
CA SER A 136 -3.66 7.50 -8.57
C SER A 136 -2.48 7.06 -7.69
N HIS A 137 -1.62 6.16 -8.18
CA HIS A 137 -0.41 5.75 -7.46
C HIS A 137 0.56 6.92 -7.22
N MET A 138 0.72 7.80 -8.20
CA MET A 138 1.56 9.00 -8.04
C MET A 138 1.01 9.93 -6.96
N MET A 139 -0.31 10.14 -6.93
CA MET A 139 -0.97 10.95 -5.89
C MET A 139 -0.84 10.33 -4.50
N ILE A 140 -1.11 9.03 -4.36
CA ILE A 140 -0.96 8.29 -3.09
C ILE A 140 0.47 8.41 -2.58
N ARG A 141 1.46 8.18 -3.44
CA ARG A 141 2.87 8.32 -3.08
C ARG A 141 3.21 9.73 -2.63
N ARG A 142 2.72 10.75 -3.35
CA ARG A 142 2.98 12.14 -2.96
C ARG A 142 2.37 12.49 -1.61
N ILE A 143 1.18 11.97 -1.30
CA ILE A 143 0.54 12.14 0.01
C ILE A 143 1.36 11.44 1.10
N SER A 144 1.85 10.20 0.88
CA SER A 144 2.76 9.51 1.81
C SER A 144 4.01 10.33 2.10
N GLN A 145 4.66 10.86 1.06
CA GLN A 145 5.86 11.70 1.22
C GLN A 145 5.58 12.95 2.06
N LEU A 146 4.46 13.65 1.78
CA LEU A 146 4.04 14.81 2.55
C LEU A 146 3.76 14.45 4.03
N SER A 147 3.15 13.28 4.28
CA SER A 147 2.94 12.79 5.65
C SER A 147 4.27 12.60 6.38
N VAL A 148 5.29 12.02 5.72
CA VAL A 148 6.64 11.87 6.29
C VAL A 148 7.29 13.22 6.53
N GLU A 149 7.21 14.16 5.59
CA GLU A 149 7.79 15.50 5.70
C GLU A 149 7.19 16.29 6.88
N ILE A 150 5.86 16.17 7.09
CA ILE A 150 5.12 16.91 8.13
C ILE A 150 5.30 16.26 9.50
N TYR A 151 5.06 14.95 9.61
CA TYR A 151 4.95 14.26 10.90
C TYR A 151 6.26 13.64 11.38
N LYS A 152 7.28 13.52 10.52
CA LYS A 152 8.66 13.12 10.83
C LYS A 152 8.71 11.90 11.76
N PRO A 153 8.41 10.70 11.29
CA PRO A 153 8.52 9.48 12.11
C PRO A 153 9.98 9.28 12.54
N ASP A 154 10.17 8.63 13.69
CA ASP A 154 11.52 8.34 14.21
C ASP A 154 12.25 7.29 13.38
N LEU A 155 11.50 6.39 12.74
CA LEU A 155 12.00 5.42 11.78
C LEU A 155 11.02 5.30 10.61
N LEU A 156 11.53 5.42 9.39
CA LEU A 156 10.79 5.13 8.16
C LEU A 156 11.34 3.86 7.52
N ILE A 157 10.45 2.89 7.29
CA ILE A 157 10.73 1.66 6.56
C ILE A 157 10.03 1.78 5.21
N GLU A 158 10.81 1.80 4.13
CA GLU A 158 10.30 1.93 2.76
C GLU A 158 10.28 0.57 2.07
N VAL A 159 9.10 0.13 1.64
CA VAL A 159 8.90 -1.12 0.91
C VAL A 159 8.46 -0.77 -0.52
N PRO A 160 9.20 -1.22 -1.56
CA PRO A 160 8.89 -0.87 -2.93
C PRO A 160 7.55 -1.42 -3.41
N ALA A 161 6.62 -0.54 -3.81
CA ALA A 161 5.30 -0.92 -4.32
C ALA A 161 5.36 -1.67 -5.67
N ALA A 162 6.38 -1.42 -6.48
CA ALA A 162 6.47 -1.94 -7.84
C ALA A 162 6.92 -3.41 -7.94
N ALA A 163 7.31 -4.03 -6.81
CA ALA A 163 7.84 -5.40 -6.82
C ALA A 163 6.76 -6.45 -7.14
N TYR A 164 5.53 -6.23 -6.67
CA TYR A 164 4.41 -7.15 -6.85
C TYR A 164 3.12 -6.40 -7.20
N GLY A 165 2.22 -7.09 -7.91
CA GLY A 165 0.89 -6.54 -8.21
C GLY A 165 -0.03 -6.54 -6.98
N VAL A 166 -1.02 -5.67 -6.96
CA VAL A 166 -1.97 -5.46 -5.84
C VAL A 166 -2.72 -6.74 -5.43
N LEU A 167 -2.88 -7.71 -6.34
CA LEU A 167 -3.60 -8.97 -6.09
C LEU A 167 -2.69 -10.20 -6.04
N GLU A 168 -1.38 -10.02 -6.00
CA GLU A 168 -0.40 -11.13 -6.02
C GLU A 168 -0.15 -11.73 -4.62
N PHE A 169 -1.22 -11.97 -3.85
CA PHE A 169 -1.15 -12.54 -2.49
C PHE A 169 -0.54 -13.94 -2.43
N TYR A 170 -0.46 -14.65 -3.54
CA TYR A 170 0.20 -15.96 -3.63
C TYR A 170 1.72 -15.87 -3.50
N HIS A 171 2.32 -14.69 -3.67
CA HIS A 171 3.72 -14.39 -3.39
C HIS A 171 3.94 -13.89 -1.96
N SER A 172 3.04 -14.19 -1.02
CA SER A 172 3.10 -13.66 0.35
C SER A 172 4.43 -13.93 1.05
N HIS A 173 5.06 -15.07 0.82
CA HIS A 173 6.35 -15.41 1.43
C HIS A 173 7.46 -14.45 0.97
N GLU A 174 7.57 -14.22 -0.32
CA GLU A 174 8.56 -13.32 -0.94
C GLU A 174 8.30 -11.86 -0.51
N ILE A 175 7.03 -11.46 -0.42
CA ILE A 175 6.63 -10.12 0.02
C ILE A 175 7.01 -9.91 1.49
N ILE A 176 6.79 -10.90 2.36
CA ILE A 176 7.19 -10.88 3.77
C ILE A 176 8.72 -10.73 3.88
N GLU A 177 9.48 -11.51 3.11
CA GLU A 177 10.95 -11.43 3.13
C GLU A 177 11.47 -10.09 2.59
N MET A 178 10.81 -9.51 1.61
CA MET A 178 11.12 -8.16 1.13
C MET A 178 10.91 -7.11 2.23
N GLY A 179 9.76 -7.17 2.90
CA GLY A 179 9.45 -6.29 4.03
C GLY A 179 10.45 -6.46 5.19
N ARG A 180 10.83 -7.71 5.51
CA ARG A 180 11.85 -8.02 6.52
C ARG A 180 13.20 -7.39 6.18
N ARG A 181 13.67 -7.52 4.94
CA ARG A 181 14.94 -6.92 4.49
C ARG A 181 14.89 -5.39 4.54
N ALA A 182 13.78 -4.79 4.10
CA ALA A 182 13.59 -3.35 4.19
C ALA A 182 13.67 -2.86 5.64
N ALA A 183 13.03 -3.56 6.57
CA ALA A 183 13.07 -3.24 8.00
C ALA A 183 14.48 -3.35 8.58
N ILE A 184 15.21 -4.45 8.31
CA ILE A 184 16.59 -4.64 8.77
C ILE A 184 17.49 -3.51 8.23
N THR A 185 17.38 -3.20 6.93
CA THR A 185 18.17 -2.13 6.31
C THR A 185 17.90 -0.76 6.94
N ALA A 186 16.63 -0.46 7.22
CA ALA A 186 16.25 0.79 7.86
C ALA A 186 16.77 0.88 9.32
N LEU A 187 16.68 -0.22 10.07
CA LEU A 187 17.21 -0.32 11.44
C LEU A 187 18.73 -0.16 11.47
N ASP A 188 19.46 -0.87 10.60
CA ASP A 188 20.94 -0.76 10.52
C ASP A 188 21.39 0.65 10.15
N ARG A 189 20.66 1.32 9.25
CA ARG A 189 20.92 2.73 8.91
C ARG A 189 20.70 3.63 10.12
N ASN A 190 19.63 3.41 10.87
CA ASN A 190 19.30 4.18 12.06
C ASN A 190 20.30 3.92 13.20
N ASP A 191 20.74 2.68 13.41
CA ASP A 191 21.75 2.33 14.42
C ASP A 191 23.11 2.97 14.14
N ARG A 192 23.50 3.11 12.87
CA ARG A 192 24.72 3.87 12.48
C ARG A 192 24.60 5.35 12.81
N LEU A 193 23.40 5.91 12.72
CA LEU A 193 23.15 7.33 13.03
C LEU A 193 22.98 7.57 14.55
N HIS A 194 22.49 6.59 15.28
CA HIS A 194 22.19 6.68 16.71
C HIS A 194 22.73 5.45 17.45
N ARG A 195 23.98 5.45 17.86
CA ARG A 195 24.66 4.35 18.60
C ARG A 195 24.01 3.90 19.92
N ASN A 196 22.74 4.17 20.20
CA ASN A 196 22.06 3.94 21.47
C ASN A 196 20.87 2.97 21.41
N TRP A 197 20.71 2.16 20.34
CA TRP A 197 19.60 1.19 20.24
C TRP A 197 19.86 -0.13 20.98
N ARG A 198 20.49 -0.09 22.17
CA ARG A 198 20.79 -1.30 22.97
C ARG A 198 19.62 -1.78 23.84
N PHE A 199 18.36 -1.49 23.56
CA PHE A 199 17.24 -1.80 24.47
C PHE A 199 16.28 -2.88 23.99
N TRP A 200 16.60 -3.65 22.95
CA TRP A 200 15.80 -4.81 22.53
C TRP A 200 16.70 -6.03 22.39
N LYS A 201 17.07 -6.62 23.54
CA LYS A 201 17.52 -8.00 23.67
C LYS A 201 16.67 -8.68 24.74
#